data_5c90a12c9dac6a875414aefb3c4952e4
#
_entry.id   5c90a12c9dac6a875414aefb3c4952e4
#
_cell.length_a   1.000
_cell.length_b   1.000
_cell.length_c   1.000
_cell.angle_alpha   90.00
_cell.angle_beta   90.00
_cell.angle_gamma   90.00
#
_symmetry.space_group_name_H-M   'P 1'
#
loop_
_entity.id
_entity.type
_entity.pdbx_description
1 polymer ?
#
loop_
_entity_poly.entity_id
_entity_poly.type
_entity_poly.pdbx_seq_one_letter_code
_entity_poly.pdbx_strand_id
1 'polypeptide(L)'
;MQVKIVSFKEEFSKDFYNLNVEWLKSYFYVEPFDEEILSKPQEFIIDKGGFIFFATYNSENVGTVALMPTNSKTTFELTKMAVLPNLRGLNIGQKLLQHCIEFSKNHSFK
;
A
#
# COMPACT_ATOMS: atom_id res chain seq x y z
N MET A 1 -16.51 13.37 1.22
CA MET A 1 -16.13 11.95 1.15
C MET A 1 -15.30 11.60 2.38
N GLN A 2 -15.72 10.59 3.11
CA GLN A 2 -14.97 10.13 4.27
C GLN A 2 -14.13 8.93 3.93
N VAL A 3 -12.82 9.09 4.03
CA VAL A 3 -11.86 8.02 3.77
C VAL A 3 -11.16 7.68 5.07
N LYS A 4 -11.13 6.41 5.41
CA LYS A 4 -10.41 5.93 6.59
C LYS A 4 -9.16 5.20 6.15
N ILE A 5 -8.10 5.31 6.94
CA ILE A 5 -6.88 4.56 6.68
C ILE A 5 -6.82 3.42 7.69
N VAL A 6 -6.70 2.20 7.19
CA VAL A 6 -6.67 1.00 8.03
C VAL A 6 -5.44 0.17 7.71
N SER A 7 -5.02 -0.64 8.68
CA SER A 7 -3.85 -1.51 8.53
C SER A 7 -4.20 -2.78 7.78
N PHE A 8 -3.17 -3.46 7.29
CA PHE A 8 -3.31 -4.71 6.57
C PHE A 8 -4.00 -5.79 7.42
N LYS A 9 -4.84 -6.56 6.75
CA LYS A 9 -5.37 -7.82 7.27
C LYS A 9 -5.21 -8.87 6.17
N GLU A 10 -5.07 -10.12 6.57
CA GLU A 10 -4.91 -11.22 5.61
C GLU A 10 -6.05 -11.23 4.59
N GLU A 11 -7.26 -10.93 5.03
CA GLU A 11 -8.43 -10.89 4.14
C GLU A 11 -8.34 -9.78 3.08
N PHE A 12 -7.43 -8.81 3.25
CA PHE A 12 -7.22 -7.73 2.28
C PHE A 12 -6.16 -8.07 1.24
N SER A 13 -5.57 -9.26 1.28
CA SER A 13 -4.50 -9.64 0.35
C SER A 13 -4.93 -9.50 -1.10
N LYS A 14 -6.15 -9.93 -1.41
CA LYS A 14 -6.67 -9.85 -2.76
C LYS A 14 -6.86 -8.40 -3.21
N ASP A 15 -7.29 -7.54 -2.31
CA ASP A 15 -7.45 -6.10 -2.62
C ASP A 15 -6.10 -5.47 -2.93
N PHE A 16 -5.07 -5.80 -2.15
CA PHE A 16 -3.74 -5.31 -2.39
C PHE A 16 -3.25 -5.70 -3.79
N TYR A 17 -3.43 -6.97 -4.14
CA TYR A 17 -3.07 -7.48 -5.45
C TYR A 17 -3.83 -6.75 -6.55
N ASN A 18 -5.14 -6.71 -6.43
CA ASN A 18 -5.99 -6.14 -7.49
C ASN A 18 -5.72 -4.65 -7.72
N LEU A 19 -5.55 -3.89 -6.65
CA LEU A 19 -5.28 -2.45 -6.76
C LEU A 19 -3.95 -2.19 -7.46
N ASN A 20 -2.92 -2.92 -7.08
CA ASN A 20 -1.60 -2.72 -7.67
C ASN A 20 -1.51 -3.22 -9.10
N VAL A 21 -2.14 -4.36 -9.39
CA VAL A 21 -2.13 -4.90 -10.75
C VAL A 21 -2.89 -3.98 -11.70
N GLU A 22 -4.02 -3.44 -11.26
CA GLU A 22 -4.77 -2.49 -12.08
C GLU A 22 -3.90 -1.26 -12.41
N TRP A 23 -3.20 -0.73 -11.41
CA TRP A 23 -2.31 0.41 -11.61
C TRP A 23 -1.21 0.08 -12.61
N LEU A 24 -0.54 -1.07 -12.43
CA LEU A 24 0.56 -1.45 -13.31
C LEU A 24 0.09 -1.69 -14.74
N LYS A 25 -1.05 -2.32 -14.92
CA LYS A 25 -1.58 -2.57 -16.27
C LYS A 25 -1.99 -1.29 -16.97
N SER A 26 -2.36 -0.25 -16.22
CA SER A 26 -2.75 1.04 -16.82
C SER A 26 -1.56 1.84 -17.34
N TYR A 27 -0.39 1.69 -16.73
CA TYR A 27 0.77 2.53 -17.04
C TYR A 27 2.00 1.75 -17.46
N PHE A 28 2.07 0.46 -17.12
CA PHE A 28 3.23 -0.39 -17.34
C PHE A 28 2.74 -1.78 -17.71
N TYR A 29 3.50 -2.80 -17.36
CA TYR A 29 3.03 -4.17 -17.41
C TYR A 29 3.51 -4.89 -16.15
N VAL A 30 2.86 -6.02 -15.85
CA VAL A 30 3.17 -6.76 -14.63
C VAL A 30 4.27 -7.76 -14.94
N GLU A 31 5.43 -7.58 -14.30
CA GLU A 31 6.54 -8.51 -14.46
C GLU A 31 6.35 -9.69 -13.49
N PRO A 32 6.98 -10.85 -13.78
CA PRO A 32 6.86 -12.01 -12.86
C PRO A 32 7.23 -11.69 -11.42
N PHE A 33 8.24 -10.85 -11.21
CA PHE A 33 8.64 -10.45 -9.87
C PHE A 33 7.54 -9.66 -9.16
N ASP A 34 6.87 -8.76 -9.87
CA ASP A 34 5.74 -8.00 -9.32
C ASP A 34 4.61 -8.94 -8.96
N GLU A 35 4.30 -9.87 -9.85
CA GLU A 35 3.23 -10.82 -9.63
C GLU A 35 3.45 -11.62 -8.34
N GLU A 36 4.67 -12.05 -8.10
CA GLU A 36 4.99 -12.84 -6.92
C GLU A 36 4.79 -12.02 -5.64
N ILE A 37 5.34 -10.81 -5.59
CA ILE A 37 5.25 -9.97 -4.39
C ILE A 37 3.81 -9.55 -4.12
N LEU A 38 3.12 -9.12 -5.17
CA LEU A 38 1.76 -8.60 -5.02
C LEU A 38 0.75 -9.68 -4.66
N SER A 39 1.00 -10.92 -5.06
CA SER A 39 0.10 -12.03 -4.74
C SER A 39 0.31 -12.60 -3.34
N LYS A 40 1.42 -12.27 -2.70
CA LYS A 40 1.77 -12.81 -1.38
C LYS A 40 2.27 -11.69 -0.45
N PRO A 41 1.43 -10.67 -0.19
CA PRO A 41 1.88 -9.53 0.61
C PRO A 41 2.25 -9.89 2.04
N GLN A 42 1.59 -10.87 2.64
CA GLN A 42 1.94 -11.30 3.99
C GLN A 42 3.38 -11.80 4.04
N GLU A 43 3.73 -12.69 3.10
CA GLU A 43 5.04 -13.31 3.07
C GLU A 43 6.16 -12.33 2.70
N PHE A 44 5.93 -11.51 1.67
CA PHE A 44 6.98 -10.69 1.10
C PHE A 44 7.08 -9.29 1.71
N ILE A 45 6.06 -8.84 2.43
CA ILE A 45 6.06 -7.51 3.01
C ILE A 45 5.91 -7.57 4.52
N ILE A 46 4.81 -8.11 5.01
CA ILE A 46 4.51 -8.09 6.44
C ILE A 46 5.50 -8.94 7.23
N ASP A 47 5.75 -10.17 6.78
CA ASP A 47 6.67 -11.08 7.47
C ASP A 47 8.12 -10.60 7.42
N LYS A 48 8.43 -9.70 6.49
CA LYS A 48 9.76 -9.09 6.37
C LYS A 48 9.91 -7.84 7.23
N GLY A 49 8.90 -7.48 7.99
CA GLY A 49 8.93 -6.30 8.84
C GLY A 49 8.35 -5.05 8.20
N GLY A 50 7.68 -5.19 7.07
CA GLY A 50 7.02 -4.08 6.40
C GLY A 50 5.61 -3.86 6.89
N PHE A 51 4.98 -2.82 6.36
CA PHE A 51 3.61 -2.45 6.71
C PHE A 51 2.82 -2.14 5.44
N ILE A 52 1.53 -2.44 5.46
CA ILE A 52 0.63 -2.11 4.35
C ILE A 52 -0.58 -1.41 4.94
N PHE A 53 -0.99 -0.31 4.31
CA PHE A 53 -2.18 0.43 4.70
C PHE A 53 -3.15 0.51 3.54
N PHE A 54 -4.42 0.64 3.87
CA PHE A 54 -5.48 0.77 2.89
C PHE A 54 -6.29 2.02 3.18
N ALA A 55 -6.72 2.68 2.12
CA ALA A 55 -7.72 3.73 2.20
C ALA A 55 -9.07 3.06 1.94
N THR A 56 -9.98 3.19 2.90
CA THR A 56 -11.29 2.56 2.85
C THR A 56 -12.37 3.62 2.70
N TYR A 57 -13.26 3.41 1.74
CA TYR A 57 -14.39 4.31 1.50
C TYR A 57 -15.62 3.45 1.22
N ASN A 58 -16.71 3.71 1.95
CA ASN A 58 -17.94 2.92 1.87
C ASN A 58 -17.67 1.42 2.06
N SER A 59 -16.82 1.09 3.03
CA SER A 59 -16.45 -0.28 3.37
C SER A 59 -15.68 -1.02 2.28
N GLU A 60 -15.16 -0.29 1.29
CA GLU A 60 -14.33 -0.87 0.25
C GLU A 60 -12.91 -0.32 0.33
N ASN A 61 -11.94 -1.16 0.07
CA ASN A 61 -10.56 -0.73 -0.03
C ASN A 61 -10.34 -0.14 -1.42
N VAL A 62 -10.15 1.18 -1.47
CA VAL A 62 -10.06 1.92 -2.73
C VAL A 62 -8.64 2.40 -3.03
N GLY A 63 -7.74 2.26 -2.08
CA GLY A 63 -6.34 2.61 -2.28
C GLY A 63 -5.47 1.84 -1.30
N THR A 64 -4.17 1.76 -1.60
CA THR A 64 -3.23 1.05 -0.76
C THR A 64 -1.82 1.62 -0.92
N VAL A 65 -0.97 1.35 0.06
CA VAL A 65 0.45 1.71 0.03
C VAL A 65 1.20 0.76 0.95
N ALA A 66 2.46 0.50 0.63
CA ALA A 66 3.31 -0.34 1.47
C ALA A 66 4.55 0.42 1.92
N LEU A 67 5.00 0.12 3.13
CA LEU A 67 6.29 0.53 3.66
C LEU A 67 7.14 -0.72 3.77
N MET A 68 8.22 -0.78 3.02
CA MET A 68 9.11 -1.94 3.00
C MET A 68 10.43 -1.61 3.69
N PRO A 69 10.96 -2.54 4.51
CA PRO A 69 12.25 -2.29 5.13
C PRO A 69 13.35 -2.22 4.07
N THR A 70 14.36 -1.41 4.38
CA THR A 70 15.54 -1.28 3.52
C THR A 70 16.75 -1.86 4.24
N ASN A 71 17.93 -1.70 3.66
CA ASN A 71 19.17 -2.11 4.31
C ASN A 71 19.49 -1.27 5.53
N SER A 72 18.88 -0.08 5.64
CA SER A 72 19.04 0.77 6.81
C SER A 72 17.99 0.39 7.87
N LYS A 73 18.42 0.32 9.13
CA LYS A 73 17.51 -0.01 10.23
C LYS A 73 16.52 1.12 10.54
N THR A 74 16.76 2.30 10.03
CA THR A 74 15.96 3.48 10.34
C THR A 74 15.17 4.01 9.15
N THR A 75 15.19 3.31 8.02
CA THR A 75 14.59 3.81 6.78
C THR A 75 13.66 2.77 6.18
N PHE A 76 12.48 3.22 5.79
CA PHE A 76 11.52 2.40 5.04
C PHE A 76 11.34 2.99 3.65
N GLU A 77 11.13 2.13 2.69
CA GLU A 77 10.79 2.56 1.33
C GLU A 77 9.28 2.59 1.19
N LEU A 78 8.74 3.74 0.77
CA LEU A 78 7.32 3.86 0.45
C LEU A 78 7.14 3.38 -0.99
N THR A 79 6.29 2.38 -1.18
CA THR A 79 6.15 1.73 -2.47
C THR A 79 4.76 1.11 -2.62
N LYS A 80 4.46 0.57 -3.81
CA LYS A 80 3.21 -0.15 -4.06
C LYS A 80 1.98 0.68 -3.75
N MET A 81 2.02 1.99 -4.05
CA MET A 81 0.85 2.85 -3.89
C MET A 81 -0.03 2.76 -5.13
N ALA A 82 -1.31 2.52 -4.90
CA ALA A 82 -2.29 2.43 -5.99
C ALA A 82 -3.65 2.88 -5.48
N VAL A 83 -4.40 3.56 -6.34
CA VAL A 83 -5.75 4.05 -6.03
C VAL A 83 -6.63 3.70 -7.22
N LEU A 84 -7.90 3.33 -6.95
CA LEU A 84 -8.85 3.03 -8.02
C LEU A 84 -8.93 4.17 -9.03
N PRO A 85 -9.03 3.85 -10.33
CA PRO A 85 -8.96 4.90 -11.36
C PRO A 85 -10.04 5.97 -11.25
N ASN A 86 -11.25 5.60 -10.91
CA ASN A 86 -12.34 6.56 -10.81
C ASN A 86 -12.28 7.43 -9.54
N LEU A 87 -11.36 7.15 -8.64
CA LEU A 87 -11.19 7.91 -7.41
C LEU A 87 -9.85 8.65 -7.36
N ARG A 88 -9.06 8.58 -8.40
CA ARG A 88 -7.83 9.34 -8.51
C ARG A 88 -8.19 10.82 -8.65
N GLY A 89 -7.38 11.69 -8.06
CA GLY A 89 -7.66 13.12 -8.06
C GLY A 89 -8.47 13.60 -6.86
N LEU A 90 -8.86 12.69 -5.97
CA LEU A 90 -9.59 13.03 -4.74
C LEU A 90 -8.68 13.03 -3.52
N ASN A 91 -7.37 13.14 -3.73
CA ASN A 91 -6.36 13.22 -2.68
C ASN A 91 -6.24 11.96 -1.81
N ILE A 92 -6.71 10.82 -2.29
CA ILE A 92 -6.62 9.57 -1.54
C ILE A 92 -5.15 9.15 -1.38
N GLY A 93 -4.36 9.27 -2.46
CA GLY A 93 -2.92 8.99 -2.39
C GLY A 93 -2.21 9.87 -1.39
N GLN A 94 -2.58 11.16 -1.32
CA GLN A 94 -1.99 12.08 -0.34
C GLN A 94 -2.36 11.70 1.09
N LYS A 95 -3.57 11.23 1.32
CA LYS A 95 -3.97 10.76 2.64
C LYS A 95 -3.17 9.53 3.07
N LEU A 96 -2.94 8.61 2.14
CA LEU A 96 -2.10 7.45 2.40
C LEU A 96 -0.67 7.86 2.71
N LEU A 97 -0.11 8.78 1.92
CA LEU A 97 1.24 9.29 2.13
C LEU A 97 1.36 9.96 3.49
N GLN A 98 0.41 10.83 3.84
CA GLN A 98 0.42 11.54 5.11
C GLN A 98 0.35 10.55 6.28
N HIS A 99 -0.46 9.53 6.15
CA HIS A 99 -0.55 8.48 7.18
C HIS A 99 0.80 7.78 7.36
N CYS A 100 1.49 7.46 6.26
CA CYS A 100 2.80 6.82 6.34
C CYS A 100 3.82 7.71 7.03
N ILE A 101 3.79 9.02 6.75
CA ILE A 101 4.70 9.96 7.38
C ILE A 101 4.47 10.02 8.89
N GLU A 102 3.22 10.13 9.30
CA GLU A 102 2.86 10.17 10.72
C GLU A 102 3.16 8.85 11.42
N PHE A 103 2.89 7.74 10.76
CA PHE A 103 3.21 6.42 11.28
C PHE A 103 4.71 6.30 11.55
N SER A 104 5.53 6.74 10.59
CA SER A 104 6.99 6.68 10.73
C SER A 104 7.48 7.52 11.90
N LYS A 105 6.91 8.71 12.09
CA LYS A 105 7.26 9.57 13.23
C LYS A 105 6.91 8.91 14.55
N ASN A 106 5.72 8.34 14.64
CA ASN A 106 5.24 7.73 15.88
C ASN A 106 5.99 6.46 16.23
N HIS A 107 6.62 5.82 15.26
CA HIS A 107 7.38 4.60 15.48
C HIS A 107 8.89 4.84 15.49
N SER A 108 9.30 6.09 15.59
CA SER A 108 10.72 6.48 15.72
C SER A 108 11.59 6.06 14.55
N PHE A 109 11.01 5.93 13.38
CA PHE A 109 11.80 5.75 12.17
C PHE A 109 12.42 7.11 11.80
N LYS A 110 13.69 7.12 11.60
CA LYS A 110 14.40 8.39 11.38
C LYS A 110 15.03 8.49 10.02
#